data_352dacc306aecded088f6036b32095e9
#
_entry.id   352dacc306aecded088f6036b32095e9
#
_cell.length_a   1.000
_cell.length_b   1.000
_cell.length_c   1.000
_cell.angle_alpha   90.00
_cell.angle_beta   90.00
_cell.angle_gamma   90.00
#
_symmetry.space_group_name_H-M   'P 1'
#
loop_
_entity.id
_entity.type
_entity.pdbx_description
1 polymer ?
#
loop_
_entity_poly.entity_id
_entity_poly.type
_entity_poly.pdbx_seq_one_letter_code
_entity_poly.pdbx_strand_id
1 'polypeptide(L)'
;VADIYGVNKSVVTKMHEAYLIDKDNLELQKEWETPDEAIKSLGKFEDFRDRYFQTETGDPYETADFHQKWIKSILKAIDEGGEQMILSPPRHGKTDLLTHFAVWQICRNTNVRIMWVGGNEEIAKNAVGSVVDHLEHNEKLIEDFCGPGKTFKPKSRSGKSWTSGQFTVANRTVTGIKSPTMVAVGKGGKILSRDCDLIIADDIE
;
A
#
# COMPACT_ATOMS: atom_id res chain seq x y z
N VAL A 1 -19.88 -6.48 -8.88
CA VAL A 1 -18.43 -6.79 -8.83
C VAL A 1 -17.93 -6.64 -7.41
N ALA A 2 -18.21 -5.51 -6.72
CA ALA A 2 -17.82 -5.27 -5.32
C ALA A 2 -18.34 -6.35 -4.36
N ASP A 3 -19.57 -6.80 -4.52
CA ASP A 3 -20.22 -7.81 -3.65
C ASP A 3 -19.63 -9.23 -3.83
N ILE A 4 -18.97 -9.51 -4.96
CA ILE A 4 -18.37 -10.83 -5.24
C ILE A 4 -16.99 -10.99 -4.57
N TYR A 5 -16.28 -9.88 -4.31
CA TYR A 5 -14.89 -9.90 -3.84
C TYR A 5 -14.71 -9.35 -2.42
N GLY A 6 -15.81 -9.06 -1.69
CA GLY A 6 -15.73 -8.55 -0.30
C GLY A 6 -15.06 -7.18 -0.17
N VAL A 7 -14.91 -6.46 -1.27
CA VAL A 7 -14.35 -5.10 -1.26
C VAL A 7 -15.49 -4.13 -0.94
N ASN A 8 -15.28 -3.24 0.03
CA ASN A 8 -16.27 -2.24 0.38
C ASN A 8 -16.69 -1.47 -0.88
N LYS A 9 -17.99 -1.52 -1.20
CA LYS A 9 -18.58 -0.86 -2.37
C LYS A 9 -18.13 0.60 -2.51
N SER A 10 -17.94 1.30 -1.39
CA SER A 10 -17.49 2.69 -1.36
C SER A 10 -16.04 2.87 -1.85
N VAL A 11 -15.17 1.87 -1.69
CA VAL A 11 -13.78 1.93 -2.16
C VAL A 11 -13.71 1.72 -3.66
N VAL A 12 -14.40 0.71 -4.17
CA VAL A 12 -14.48 0.45 -5.63
C VAL A 12 -15.20 1.59 -6.34
N THR A 13 -16.30 2.10 -5.78
CA THR A 13 -17.04 3.24 -6.33
C THR A 13 -16.20 4.51 -6.28
N LYS A 14 -15.47 4.80 -5.17
CA LYS A 14 -14.57 5.95 -5.09
C LYS A 14 -13.36 5.84 -6.00
N MET A 15 -12.81 4.63 -6.20
CA MET A 15 -11.75 4.42 -7.19
C MET A 15 -12.29 4.60 -8.62
N HIS A 16 -13.50 4.13 -8.89
CA HIS A 16 -14.17 4.31 -10.17
C HIS A 16 -14.63 5.76 -10.38
N GLU A 17 -15.14 6.44 -9.35
CA GLU A 17 -15.50 7.85 -9.39
C GLU A 17 -14.28 8.77 -9.48
N ALA A 18 -13.18 8.47 -8.76
CA ALA A 18 -11.92 9.19 -8.91
C ALA A 18 -11.32 9.00 -10.31
N TYR A 19 -11.53 7.83 -10.91
CA TYR A 19 -11.20 7.53 -12.30
C TYR A 19 -12.09 8.32 -13.29
N LEU A 20 -13.37 8.58 -12.95
CA LEU A 20 -14.34 9.30 -13.79
C LEU A 20 -14.33 10.84 -13.62
N ILE A 21 -13.76 11.37 -12.52
CA ILE A 21 -13.84 12.80 -12.18
C ILE A 21 -12.84 13.65 -12.95
N ASP A 22 -11.79 13.07 -13.51
CA ASP A 22 -10.83 13.83 -14.32
C ASP A 22 -11.22 13.89 -15.80
N LYS A 23 -12.42 14.44 -16.06
CA LYS A 23 -12.98 14.57 -17.42
C LYS A 23 -12.18 15.47 -18.35
N ASP A 24 -11.39 16.39 -17.82
CA ASP A 24 -10.56 17.33 -18.61
C ASP A 24 -9.25 16.70 -19.12
N ASN A 25 -8.89 15.50 -18.61
CA ASN A 25 -7.78 14.67 -19.10
C ASN A 25 -8.24 13.46 -19.93
N LEU A 26 -9.47 13.48 -20.42
CA LEU A 26 -10.11 12.36 -21.11
C LEU A 26 -9.35 11.87 -22.37
N GLU A 27 -8.57 12.71 -23.01
CA GLU A 27 -7.78 12.30 -24.19
C GLU A 27 -6.54 11.49 -23.81
N LEU A 28 -5.94 11.74 -22.64
CA LEU A 28 -4.83 10.93 -22.09
C LEU A 28 -5.32 9.66 -21.39
N GLN A 29 -6.57 9.65 -20.90
CA GLN A 29 -7.20 8.49 -20.27
C GLN A 29 -7.75 7.46 -21.26
N LYS A 30 -7.98 7.84 -22.51
CA LYS A 30 -8.46 6.91 -23.55
C LYS A 30 -7.45 5.86 -23.97
N GLU A 31 -6.18 6.00 -23.59
CA GLU A 31 -5.12 5.10 -24.04
C GLU A 31 -4.71 4.05 -22.99
N TRP A 32 -5.20 4.15 -21.74
CA TRP A 32 -4.82 3.17 -20.71
C TRP A 32 -5.93 2.93 -19.69
N GLU A 33 -6.30 1.67 -19.55
CA GLU A 33 -7.20 1.16 -18.52
C GLU A 33 -6.42 0.18 -17.63
N THR A 34 -6.62 0.31 -16.31
CA THR A 34 -6.06 -0.69 -15.38
C THR A 34 -6.61 -2.07 -15.77
N PRO A 35 -5.74 -3.07 -16.01
CA PRO A 35 -6.19 -4.39 -16.43
C PRO A 35 -7.21 -4.98 -15.45
N ASP A 36 -8.26 -5.63 -15.97
CA ASP A 36 -9.30 -6.28 -15.15
C ASP A 36 -8.73 -7.22 -14.09
N GLU A 37 -7.65 -7.92 -14.41
CA GLU A 37 -6.96 -8.82 -13.49
C GLU A 37 -6.26 -8.07 -12.35
N ALA A 38 -5.72 -6.88 -12.62
CA ALA A 38 -5.15 -6.02 -11.59
C ALA A 38 -6.23 -5.50 -10.66
N ILE A 39 -7.37 -5.06 -11.21
CA ILE A 39 -8.54 -4.64 -10.42
C ILE A 39 -9.07 -5.80 -9.56
N LYS A 40 -9.17 -7.00 -10.12
CA LYS A 40 -9.59 -8.20 -9.38
C LYS A 40 -8.63 -8.52 -8.22
N SER A 41 -7.32 -8.39 -8.44
CA SER A 41 -6.32 -8.64 -7.40
C SER A 41 -6.44 -7.68 -6.21
N LEU A 42 -6.96 -6.46 -6.40
CA LEU A 42 -7.24 -5.53 -5.30
C LEU A 42 -8.33 -6.02 -4.34
N GLY A 43 -9.21 -6.91 -4.81
CA GLY A 43 -10.30 -7.47 -3.99
C GLY A 43 -9.83 -8.44 -2.93
N LYS A 44 -8.69 -9.11 -3.12
CA LYS A 44 -8.13 -10.10 -2.21
C LYS A 44 -6.62 -9.94 -2.10
N PHE A 45 -6.13 -9.81 -0.89
CA PHE A 45 -4.71 -9.54 -0.64
C PHE A 45 -3.79 -10.67 -1.14
N GLU A 46 -4.20 -11.93 -0.96
CA GLU A 46 -3.44 -13.07 -1.41
C GLU A 46 -3.26 -13.06 -2.94
N ASP A 47 -4.33 -12.78 -3.69
CA ASP A 47 -4.29 -12.73 -5.16
C ASP A 47 -3.39 -11.56 -5.63
N PHE A 48 -3.39 -10.43 -4.91
CA PHE A 48 -2.50 -9.31 -5.16
C PHE A 48 -1.04 -9.69 -4.87
N ARG A 49 -0.81 -10.37 -3.75
CA ARG A 49 0.52 -10.82 -3.35
C ARG A 49 1.11 -11.79 -4.36
N ASP A 50 0.36 -12.79 -4.79
CA ASP A 50 0.79 -13.80 -5.78
C ASP A 50 1.07 -13.15 -7.15
N ARG A 51 0.36 -12.08 -7.50
CA ARG A 51 0.52 -11.39 -8.78
C ARG A 51 1.77 -10.50 -8.85
N TYR A 52 2.12 -9.81 -7.76
CA TYR A 52 3.11 -8.73 -7.78
C TYR A 52 4.39 -9.02 -7.00
N PHE A 53 4.42 -10.02 -6.14
CA PHE A 53 5.59 -10.26 -5.30
C PHE A 53 6.17 -11.65 -5.53
N GLN A 54 7.49 -11.68 -5.61
CA GLN A 54 8.28 -12.90 -5.76
C GLN A 54 9.42 -12.88 -4.77
N THR A 55 9.86 -14.07 -4.36
CA THR A 55 11.05 -14.26 -3.56
C THR A 55 12.31 -13.87 -4.35
N GLU A 56 13.46 -13.80 -3.69
CA GLU A 56 14.75 -13.56 -4.34
C GLU A 56 15.09 -14.60 -5.44
N THR A 57 14.48 -15.79 -5.36
CA THR A 57 14.62 -16.85 -6.38
C THR A 57 13.62 -16.73 -7.53
N GLY A 58 12.71 -15.75 -7.50
CA GLY A 58 11.68 -15.57 -8.50
C GLY A 58 10.42 -16.42 -8.31
N ASP A 59 10.35 -17.17 -7.21
CA ASP A 59 9.17 -17.97 -6.88
C ASP A 59 8.08 -17.12 -6.19
N PRO A 60 6.80 -17.45 -6.34
CA PRO A 60 5.73 -16.82 -5.56
C PRO A 60 5.96 -17.02 -4.05
N TYR A 61 5.60 -16.02 -3.25
CA TYR A 61 5.61 -16.18 -1.80
C TYR A 61 4.58 -17.22 -1.36
N GLU A 62 4.99 -18.20 -0.61
CA GLU A 62 4.07 -19.15 0.02
C GLU A 62 3.25 -18.44 1.11
N THR A 63 1.92 -18.53 1.01
CA THR A 63 1.01 -18.04 2.02
C THR A 63 0.53 -19.20 2.88
N ALA A 64 1.31 -19.53 3.93
CA ALA A 64 0.99 -20.61 4.87
C ALA A 64 -0.33 -20.33 5.62
N ASP A 65 -0.94 -21.36 6.21
CA ASP A 65 -2.22 -21.26 6.94
C ASP A 65 -2.21 -20.23 8.06
N PHE A 66 -1.08 -20.01 8.73
CA PHE A 66 -0.98 -18.99 9.77
C PHE A 66 -0.94 -17.57 9.17
N HIS A 67 -0.33 -17.37 8.01
CA HIS A 67 -0.40 -16.10 7.28
C HIS A 67 -1.84 -15.77 6.89
N GLN A 68 -2.62 -16.75 6.40
CA GLN A 68 -4.03 -16.56 6.06
C GLN A 68 -4.86 -16.14 7.29
N LYS A 69 -4.57 -16.72 8.46
CA LYS A 69 -5.22 -16.31 9.72
C LYS A 69 -4.87 -14.88 10.09
N TRP A 70 -3.61 -14.47 9.92
CA TRP A 70 -3.17 -13.09 10.18
C TRP A 70 -3.87 -12.11 9.23
N ILE A 71 -3.87 -12.40 7.93
CA ILE A 71 -4.53 -11.57 6.91
C ILE A 71 -6.01 -11.38 7.26
N LYS A 72 -6.74 -12.45 7.53
CA LYS A 72 -8.15 -12.39 7.94
C LYS A 72 -8.38 -11.53 9.18
N SER A 73 -7.49 -11.66 10.15
CA SER A 73 -7.54 -10.91 11.41
C SER A 73 -7.26 -9.42 11.20
N ILE A 74 -6.26 -9.07 10.38
CA ILE A 74 -5.93 -7.70 10.01
C ILE A 74 -7.10 -7.05 9.25
N LEU A 75 -7.64 -7.74 8.25
CA LEU A 75 -8.75 -7.23 7.45
C LEU A 75 -9.98 -6.97 8.31
N LYS A 76 -10.31 -7.90 9.20
CA LYS A 76 -11.41 -7.73 10.17
C LYS A 76 -11.19 -6.49 11.05
N ALA A 77 -9.99 -6.32 11.60
CA ALA A 77 -9.68 -5.15 12.43
C ALA A 77 -9.82 -3.82 11.66
N ILE A 78 -9.40 -3.79 10.40
CA ILE A 78 -9.55 -2.59 9.55
C ILE A 78 -11.04 -2.30 9.27
N ASP A 79 -11.82 -3.32 8.95
CA ASP A 79 -13.25 -3.16 8.64
C ASP A 79 -14.06 -2.71 9.86
N GLU A 80 -13.69 -3.17 11.05
CA GLU A 80 -14.33 -2.82 12.31
C GLU A 80 -13.76 -1.54 12.96
N GLY A 81 -12.69 -0.95 12.38
CA GLY A 81 -11.99 0.20 12.96
C GLY A 81 -11.27 -0.13 14.26
N GLY A 82 -10.77 -1.38 14.38
CA GLY A 82 -10.13 -1.91 15.58
C GLY A 82 -8.62 -2.07 15.48
N GLU A 83 -8.07 -2.83 16.42
CA GLU A 83 -6.66 -3.14 16.53
C GLU A 83 -6.43 -4.65 16.44
N GLN A 84 -5.31 -5.06 15.83
CA GLN A 84 -4.89 -6.45 15.78
C GLN A 84 -3.44 -6.59 16.22
N MET A 85 -3.21 -7.44 17.20
CA MET A 85 -1.87 -7.84 17.63
C MET A 85 -1.55 -9.25 17.08
N ILE A 86 -0.40 -9.39 16.44
CA ILE A 86 0.11 -10.66 15.94
C ILE A 86 1.43 -10.97 16.65
N LEU A 87 1.43 -12.01 17.46
CA LEU A 87 2.63 -12.55 18.08
C LEU A 87 3.10 -13.76 17.26
N SER A 88 4.31 -13.71 16.78
CA SER A 88 4.90 -14.82 16.05
C SER A 88 6.42 -14.90 16.27
N PRO A 89 7.01 -16.08 16.19
CA PRO A 89 8.46 -16.22 16.24
C PRO A 89 9.17 -15.41 15.14
N PRO A 90 10.45 -15.08 15.29
CA PRO A 90 11.26 -14.48 14.23
C PRO A 90 11.28 -15.35 12.96
N ARG A 91 11.55 -14.75 11.82
CA ARG A 91 11.70 -15.42 10.51
C ARG A 91 10.43 -16.10 9.97
N HIS A 92 9.25 -15.68 10.40
CA HIS A 92 7.97 -16.15 9.86
C HIS A 92 7.38 -15.18 8.82
N GLY A 93 8.18 -14.31 8.21
CA GLY A 93 7.76 -13.42 7.12
C GLY A 93 6.78 -12.31 7.53
N LYS A 94 6.74 -11.90 8.82
CA LYS A 94 5.87 -10.82 9.29
C LYS A 94 6.10 -9.52 8.52
N THR A 95 7.35 -9.05 8.51
CA THR A 95 7.73 -7.77 7.90
C THR A 95 7.44 -7.77 6.40
N ASP A 96 7.75 -8.86 5.68
CA ASP A 96 7.45 -8.98 4.25
C ASP A 96 5.94 -8.94 4.00
N LEU A 97 5.16 -9.69 4.80
CA LEU A 97 3.71 -9.68 4.70
C LEU A 97 3.13 -8.28 4.90
N LEU A 98 3.62 -7.56 5.92
CA LEU A 98 3.17 -6.19 6.23
C LEU A 98 3.63 -5.18 5.17
N THR A 99 4.83 -5.36 4.60
CA THR A 99 5.33 -4.55 3.48
C THR A 99 4.44 -4.71 2.25
N HIS A 100 4.15 -5.96 1.84
CA HIS A 100 3.24 -6.25 0.74
C HIS A 100 1.82 -5.72 1.01
N PHE A 101 1.37 -5.83 2.26
CA PHE A 101 0.07 -5.30 2.69
C PHE A 101 0.00 -3.78 2.57
N ALA A 102 1.06 -3.06 2.95
CA ALA A 102 1.16 -1.62 2.80
C ALA A 102 1.10 -1.20 1.31
N VAL A 103 1.83 -1.89 0.43
CA VAL A 103 1.77 -1.66 -1.03
C VAL A 103 0.36 -1.88 -1.56
N TRP A 104 -0.30 -2.97 -1.15
CA TRP A 104 -1.68 -3.26 -1.53
C TRP A 104 -2.65 -2.17 -1.09
N GLN A 105 -2.53 -1.66 0.13
CA GLN A 105 -3.36 -0.55 0.62
C GLN A 105 -3.14 0.73 -0.19
N ILE A 106 -1.90 1.02 -0.58
CA ILE A 106 -1.58 2.18 -1.43
C ILE A 106 -2.20 2.03 -2.83
N CYS A 107 -2.15 0.83 -3.42
CA CYS A 107 -2.79 0.57 -4.72
C CYS A 107 -4.32 0.63 -4.64
N ARG A 108 -4.92 0.22 -3.52
CA ARG A 108 -6.37 0.31 -3.29
C ARG A 108 -6.85 1.75 -3.06
N ASN A 109 -6.02 2.56 -2.42
CA ASN A 109 -6.34 3.95 -2.13
C ASN A 109 -5.07 4.80 -2.14
N THR A 110 -4.82 5.48 -3.24
CA THR A 110 -3.66 6.37 -3.41
C THR A 110 -3.63 7.55 -2.44
N ASN A 111 -4.75 7.83 -1.75
CA ASN A 111 -4.88 8.87 -0.74
C ASN A 111 -4.63 8.38 0.68
N VAL A 112 -4.40 7.09 0.88
CA VAL A 112 -4.13 6.50 2.20
C VAL A 112 -2.91 7.13 2.87
N ARG A 113 -2.97 7.24 4.18
CA ARG A 113 -1.89 7.73 5.04
C ARG A 113 -1.50 6.63 6.00
N ILE A 114 -0.32 6.09 5.82
CA ILE A 114 0.20 4.96 6.60
C ILE A 114 1.33 5.45 7.50
N MET A 115 1.30 5.08 8.77
CA MET A 115 2.41 5.26 9.70
C MET A 115 3.02 3.89 9.99
N TRP A 116 4.31 3.73 9.71
CA TRP A 116 5.06 2.54 10.11
C TRP A 116 5.87 2.84 11.36
N VAL A 117 5.60 2.11 12.42
CA VAL A 117 6.29 2.24 13.72
C VAL A 117 7.21 1.02 13.89
N GLY A 118 8.51 1.24 14.04
CA GLY A 118 9.51 0.22 14.35
C GLY A 118 10.09 0.38 15.75
N GLY A 119 10.80 -0.62 16.25
CA GLY A 119 11.51 -0.59 17.52
C GLY A 119 12.51 0.58 17.62
N ASN A 120 13.04 1.01 16.48
CA ASN A 120 13.79 2.25 16.33
C ASN A 120 13.57 2.88 14.95
N GLU A 121 14.10 4.08 14.72
CA GLU A 121 13.88 4.82 13.48
C GLU A 121 14.52 4.13 12.26
N GLU A 122 15.65 3.46 12.43
CA GLU A 122 16.35 2.75 11.36
C GLU A 122 15.55 1.54 10.89
N ILE A 123 15.02 0.72 11.80
CA ILE A 123 14.14 -0.41 11.49
C ILE A 123 12.90 0.08 10.73
N ALA A 124 12.25 1.14 11.20
CA ALA A 124 11.10 1.71 10.52
C ALA A 124 11.44 2.22 9.10
N LYS A 125 12.60 2.89 8.94
CA LYS A 125 13.07 3.37 7.63
C LYS A 125 13.39 2.22 6.68
N ASN A 126 13.95 1.13 7.17
CA ASN A 126 14.24 -0.04 6.33
C ASN A 126 12.94 -0.65 5.78
N ALA A 127 11.92 -0.81 6.61
CA ALA A 127 10.63 -1.32 6.18
C ALA A 127 9.93 -0.38 5.18
N VAL A 128 9.92 0.93 5.45
CA VAL A 128 9.38 1.93 4.50
C VAL A 128 10.20 1.96 3.22
N GLY A 129 11.52 1.77 3.31
CA GLY A 129 12.43 1.64 2.17
C GLY A 129 12.04 0.46 1.26
N SER A 130 11.69 -0.69 1.83
CA SER A 130 11.21 -1.84 1.07
C SER A 130 9.90 -1.54 0.34
N VAL A 131 8.97 -0.80 0.95
CA VAL A 131 7.75 -0.34 0.26
C VAL A 131 8.09 0.59 -0.90
N VAL A 132 9.01 1.55 -0.69
CA VAL A 132 9.48 2.47 -1.75
C VAL A 132 10.10 1.68 -2.90
N ASP A 133 10.91 0.66 -2.60
CA ASP A 133 11.56 -0.17 -3.61
C ASP A 133 10.56 -0.89 -4.52
N HIS A 134 9.53 -1.51 -3.94
CA HIS A 134 8.44 -2.10 -4.73
C HIS A 134 7.70 -1.07 -5.59
N LEU A 135 7.40 0.11 -5.06
CA LEU A 135 6.70 1.16 -5.82
C LEU A 135 7.58 1.81 -6.90
N GLU A 136 8.91 1.69 -6.82
CA GLU A 136 9.87 2.27 -7.76
C GLU A 136 10.36 1.27 -8.83
N HIS A 137 10.47 -0.03 -8.49
CA HIS A 137 11.11 -1.03 -9.32
C HIS A 137 10.23 -2.22 -9.74
N ASN A 138 9.07 -2.41 -9.13
CA ASN A 138 8.16 -3.46 -9.57
C ASN A 138 7.43 -3.03 -10.85
N GLU A 139 8.02 -3.39 -12.00
CA GLU A 139 7.54 -2.97 -13.31
C GLU A 139 6.07 -3.32 -13.55
N LYS A 140 5.66 -4.55 -13.20
CA LYS A 140 4.29 -5.00 -13.38
C LYS A 140 3.29 -4.22 -12.53
N LEU A 141 3.68 -3.88 -11.29
CA LEU A 141 2.87 -3.05 -10.40
C LEU A 141 2.72 -1.63 -10.95
N ILE A 142 3.82 -1.06 -11.45
CA ILE A 142 3.85 0.29 -12.02
C ILE A 142 3.01 0.33 -13.29
N GLU A 143 3.18 -0.62 -14.19
CA GLU A 143 2.42 -0.71 -15.43
C GLU A 143 0.93 -0.82 -15.16
N ASP A 144 0.50 -1.72 -14.26
CA ASP A 144 -0.89 -1.98 -13.95
C ASP A 144 -1.58 -0.79 -13.22
N PHE A 145 -0.88 -0.04 -12.36
CA PHE A 145 -1.50 1.01 -11.51
C PHE A 145 -1.10 2.45 -11.84
N CYS A 146 -0.05 2.68 -12.61
CA CYS A 146 0.32 4.03 -13.01
C CYS A 146 0.07 4.30 -14.50
N GLY A 147 0.04 3.25 -15.33
CA GLY A 147 -0.09 3.34 -16.77
C GLY A 147 1.21 3.72 -17.49
N PRO A 148 1.18 3.71 -18.83
CA PRO A 148 2.37 3.89 -19.66
C PRO A 148 3.12 5.19 -19.37
N GLY A 149 4.42 5.07 -19.09
CA GLY A 149 5.32 6.22 -18.85
C GLY A 149 5.06 6.99 -17.56
N LYS A 150 4.17 6.50 -16.69
CA LYS A 150 3.91 7.07 -15.36
C LYS A 150 4.53 6.19 -14.28
N THR A 151 4.74 6.75 -13.09
CA THR A 151 5.31 6.05 -11.93
C THR A 151 4.65 6.54 -10.65
N PHE A 152 4.76 5.74 -9.58
CA PHE A 152 4.39 6.19 -8.24
C PHE A 152 5.28 7.30 -7.71
N LYS A 153 6.55 7.37 -8.19
CA LYS A 153 7.52 8.36 -7.77
C LYS A 153 7.16 9.75 -8.31
N PRO A 154 7.04 10.76 -7.46
CA PRO A 154 6.75 12.11 -7.90
C PRO A 154 7.94 12.74 -8.65
N LYS A 155 7.66 13.65 -9.57
CA LYS A 155 8.71 14.44 -10.24
C LYS A 155 9.47 15.28 -9.22
N SER A 156 10.79 15.41 -9.39
CA SER A 156 11.69 16.11 -8.44
C SER A 156 11.24 17.54 -8.10
N ARG A 157 10.54 18.21 -8.99
CA ARG A 157 10.04 19.59 -8.80
C ARG A 157 8.65 19.67 -8.13
N SER A 158 8.05 18.54 -7.75
CA SER A 158 6.69 18.49 -7.17
C SER A 158 6.60 18.98 -5.72
N GLY A 159 7.75 19.11 -5.02
CA GLY A 159 7.79 19.37 -3.57
C GLY A 159 7.37 18.18 -2.70
N LYS A 160 7.03 17.04 -3.29
CA LYS A 160 6.65 15.80 -2.57
C LYS A 160 7.91 15.03 -2.17
N SER A 161 7.94 14.52 -0.94
CA SER A 161 9.03 13.65 -0.45
C SER A 161 8.97 12.27 -1.10
N TRP A 162 10.16 11.70 -1.35
CA TRP A 162 10.34 10.32 -1.81
C TRP A 162 11.61 9.73 -1.19
N THR A 163 11.50 9.27 0.05
CA THR A 163 12.61 8.72 0.85
C THR A 163 12.11 7.56 1.71
N SER A 164 13.02 6.76 2.26
CA SER A 164 12.69 5.74 3.27
C SER A 164 12.17 6.31 4.59
N GLY A 165 12.39 7.59 4.88
CA GLY A 165 11.82 8.24 6.06
C GLY A 165 10.35 8.62 5.88
N GLN A 166 10.00 9.06 4.68
CA GLN A 166 8.62 9.34 4.27
C GLN A 166 8.50 9.52 2.76
N PHE A 167 7.33 9.21 2.22
CA PHE A 167 7.07 9.46 0.81
C PHE A 167 5.59 9.80 0.53
N THR A 168 5.36 10.42 -0.63
CA THR A 168 4.01 10.71 -1.15
C THR A 168 3.94 10.27 -2.60
N VAL A 169 3.01 9.38 -2.94
CA VAL A 169 2.84 8.89 -4.33
C VAL A 169 2.40 10.01 -5.28
N ALA A 170 2.84 9.90 -6.54
CA ALA A 170 2.54 10.90 -7.57
C ALA A 170 1.05 10.94 -7.94
N ASN A 171 0.43 9.77 -7.99
CA ASN A 171 -0.95 9.55 -8.42
C ASN A 171 -2.01 9.75 -7.32
N ARG A 172 -1.66 10.44 -6.22
CA ARG A 172 -2.63 10.88 -5.21
C ARG A 172 -3.65 11.82 -5.85
N THR A 173 -4.93 11.50 -5.69
CA THR A 173 -6.03 12.23 -6.34
C THR A 173 -6.56 13.41 -5.52
N VAL A 174 -6.49 13.32 -4.19
CA VAL A 174 -6.94 14.39 -3.30
C VAL A 174 -5.83 15.40 -3.06
N THR A 175 -6.05 16.64 -3.48
CA THR A 175 -5.19 17.78 -3.15
C THR A 175 -5.47 18.28 -1.74
N GLY A 176 -4.46 18.80 -1.04
CA GLY A 176 -4.65 19.34 0.32
C GLY A 176 -4.38 18.36 1.46
N ILE A 177 -4.19 17.07 1.20
CA ILE A 177 -3.69 16.14 2.21
C ILE A 177 -2.23 16.51 2.52
N LYS A 178 -1.99 17.00 3.73
CA LYS A 178 -0.66 17.44 4.18
C LYS A 178 0.24 16.27 4.58
N SER A 179 -0.36 15.22 5.18
CA SER A 179 0.39 14.03 5.60
C SER A 179 0.88 13.23 4.39
N PRO A 180 2.10 12.64 4.44
CA PRO A 180 2.61 11.79 3.36
C PRO A 180 1.75 10.54 3.18
N THR A 181 1.97 9.80 2.08
CA THR A 181 1.38 8.47 1.88
C THR A 181 1.88 7.50 2.92
N MET A 182 3.17 7.56 3.24
CA MET A 182 3.75 6.72 4.28
C MET A 182 4.86 7.47 5.03
N VAL A 183 5.00 7.19 6.32
CA VAL A 183 6.04 7.76 7.18
C VAL A 183 6.59 6.72 8.13
N ALA A 184 7.91 6.71 8.29
CA ALA A 184 8.63 5.89 9.27
C ALA A 184 8.73 6.64 10.61
N VAL A 185 8.46 5.94 11.71
CA VAL A 185 8.58 6.47 13.08
C VAL A 185 9.22 5.40 13.95
N GLY A 186 10.27 5.76 14.69
CA GLY A 186 10.84 4.89 15.71
C GLY A 186 10.06 4.95 17.03
N LYS A 187 10.15 3.91 17.85
CA LYS A 187 9.63 3.88 19.23
C LYS A 187 10.11 5.12 19.99
N GLY A 188 9.17 5.86 20.59
CA GLY A 188 9.46 7.14 21.26
C GLY A 188 9.55 8.35 20.34
N GLY A 189 9.42 8.17 19.02
CA GLY A 189 9.35 9.26 18.07
C GLY A 189 8.06 10.09 18.21
N LYS A 190 8.06 11.31 17.65
CA LYS A 190 6.89 12.21 17.69
C LYS A 190 5.78 11.68 16.77
N ILE A 191 4.84 10.97 17.36
CA ILE A 191 3.60 10.49 16.68
C ILE A 191 2.54 11.61 16.69
N LEU A 192 2.58 12.50 17.67
CA LEU A 192 1.62 13.58 17.87
C LEU A 192 1.56 14.52 16.65
N SER A 193 0.34 14.88 16.27
CA SER A 193 0.02 15.81 15.17
C SER A 193 0.18 15.26 13.74
N ARG A 194 0.15 13.93 13.57
CA ARG A 194 0.13 13.32 12.23
C ARG A 194 -1.18 12.56 12.03
N ASP A 195 -1.95 12.99 11.05
CA ASP A 195 -3.13 12.23 10.62
C ASP A 195 -2.68 10.98 9.86
N CYS A 196 -3.19 9.82 10.25
CA CYS A 196 -3.00 8.56 9.53
C CYS A 196 -4.31 7.76 9.52
N ASP A 197 -4.46 6.93 8.51
CA ASP A 197 -5.61 6.05 8.33
C ASP A 197 -5.27 4.63 8.78
N LEU A 198 -3.97 4.27 8.76
CA LEU A 198 -3.45 2.97 9.15
C LEU A 198 -2.14 3.13 9.89
N ILE A 199 -2.01 2.44 11.02
CA ILE A 199 -0.75 2.29 11.74
C ILE A 199 -0.31 0.83 11.62
N ILE A 200 0.91 0.61 11.13
CA ILE A 200 1.59 -0.68 11.12
C ILE A 200 2.71 -0.59 12.15
N ALA A 201 2.64 -1.39 13.19
CA ALA A 201 3.67 -1.48 14.21
C ALA A 201 4.38 -2.84 14.10
N ASP A 202 5.68 -2.82 13.78
CA ASP A 202 6.48 -4.01 13.56
C ASP A 202 7.74 -3.98 14.44
N ASP A 203 8.00 -5.10 15.12
CA ASP A 203 9.14 -5.29 16.03
C ASP A 203 9.32 -4.12 17.03
N ILE A 204 8.24 -3.76 17.75
CA ILE A 204 8.20 -2.63 18.70
C ILE A 204 8.58 -2.99 20.13
N GLU A 205 9.16 -4.16 20.35
CA GLU A 205 9.59 -4.66 21.67
C GLU A 205 10.61 -3.75 22.38
#